data_3e35346039bc9de480cb80d42372a3e9
#
_entry.id   3e35346039bc9de480cb80d42372a3e9
#
_cell.length_a   1.000
_cell.length_b   1.000
_cell.length_c   1.000
_cell.angle_alpha   90.00
_cell.angle_beta   90.00
_cell.angle_gamma   90.00
#
_symmetry.space_group_name_H-M   'P 1'
#
loop_
_entity.id
_entity.type
_entity.pdbx_description
1 polymer ?
#
loop_
_entity_poly.entity_id
_entity_poly.type
_entity_poly.pdbx_seq_one_letter_code
_entity_poly.pdbx_strand_id
1 'polypeptide(L)'
;MDISLRDSTTSHSTFSGSNVSSLTENNFIAAAVTAGVCLMRNAWKEDQHPSFINFISTFLSANSFRLIFVPIAPDFIFNCGGLSVAFIFVTNWDCNNVAPIFNRVKKLKMQFARFYVVITLPAKEQFDSLIQSYFKFGMVIGKPTFVPVQDSEMGFEKMVKIAHSSGVYKQERIGEKLKAERKQLVQGMNFYLKLSQAIGSVQAIAKASKEQILENTDLSTDKAEMVSRFLRDPKFYLCPKIN
;
A
#
# COMPACT_ATOMS: atom_id res chain seq x y z
N MET A 1 -2.42 -35.85 67.36
CA MET A 1 -1.72 -34.82 68.13
C MET A 1 -1.23 -33.81 67.12
N ASP A 2 -1.81 -32.85 67.06
CA ASP A 2 -2.15 -31.43 67.29
C ASP A 2 -2.00 -30.67 65.96
N ILE A 3 -3.04 -30.22 65.44
CA ILE A 3 -3.79 -28.94 65.44
C ILE A 3 -2.88 -27.71 65.63
N SER A 4 -2.80 -26.86 64.66
CA SER A 4 -2.91 -25.42 64.83
C SER A 4 -3.28 -24.70 63.51
N LEU A 5 -4.45 -24.12 63.55
CA LEU A 5 -4.97 -23.04 62.69
C LEU A 5 -4.27 -21.72 62.98
N ARG A 6 -4.19 -20.86 61.95
CA ARG A 6 -4.34 -19.37 61.94
C ARG A 6 -3.64 -18.82 60.68
N ASP A 7 -3.97 -17.79 60.00
CA ASP A 7 -5.11 -16.88 60.00
C ASP A 7 -5.01 -16.07 58.72
N SER A 8 -6.10 -15.62 58.24
CA SER A 8 -6.32 -14.75 57.09
C SER A 8 -5.58 -13.41 57.19
N THR A 9 -4.95 -12.96 56.08
CA THR A 9 -4.83 -11.53 55.84
C THR A 9 -5.05 -11.24 54.38
N THR A 10 -6.16 -10.61 54.12
CA THR A 10 -6.59 -9.93 52.92
C THR A 10 -5.66 -8.72 52.64
N SER A 11 -4.97 -8.71 51.55
CA SER A 11 -4.34 -7.49 51.03
C SER A 11 -4.92 -7.16 49.65
N HIS A 12 -5.74 -6.11 49.64
CA HIS A 12 -6.17 -5.41 48.43
C HIS A 12 -4.97 -4.87 47.69
N SER A 13 -4.68 -5.36 46.49
CA SER A 13 -3.81 -4.68 45.53
C SER A 13 -4.70 -4.07 44.46
N THR A 14 -4.75 -2.76 44.50
CA THR A 14 -5.26 -1.87 43.44
C THR A 14 -4.59 -2.17 42.12
N PHE A 15 -5.36 -2.65 41.16
CA PHE A 15 -4.98 -2.83 39.78
C PHE A 15 -4.90 -1.44 39.13
N SER A 16 -3.70 -0.91 38.99
CA SER A 16 -3.41 0.24 38.15
C SER A 16 -3.30 -0.24 36.70
N GLY A 17 -4.38 -0.05 35.96
CA GLY A 17 -4.39 -0.30 34.52
C GLY A 17 -3.61 0.78 33.80
N SER A 18 -2.47 0.42 33.21
CA SER A 18 -1.75 1.31 32.30
C SER A 18 -1.17 0.52 31.12
N ASN A 19 -1.67 0.90 29.94
CA ASN A 19 -0.96 0.99 28.67
C ASN A 19 -0.04 -0.17 28.23
N VAL A 20 -0.60 -1.33 27.84
CA VAL A 20 0.15 -2.37 27.12
C VAL A 20 -0.45 -2.73 25.75
N SER A 21 -1.65 -2.23 25.43
CA SER A 21 -2.37 -2.64 24.21
C SER A 21 -2.04 -1.86 22.94
N SER A 22 -1.30 -0.75 22.99
CA SER A 22 -1.04 0.07 21.80
C SER A 22 0.26 -0.28 21.03
N LEU A 23 1.22 -0.96 21.68
CA LEU A 23 2.51 -1.29 21.07
C LEU A 23 2.49 -2.63 20.30
N THR A 24 1.62 -3.56 20.70
CA THR A 24 1.51 -4.88 20.06
C THR A 24 0.71 -4.84 18.77
N GLU A 25 -0.35 -4.05 18.67
CA GLU A 25 -1.14 -3.91 17.44
C GLU A 25 -0.34 -3.24 16.30
N ASN A 26 0.46 -2.22 16.61
CA ASN A 26 1.29 -1.56 15.61
C ASN A 26 2.41 -2.47 15.06
N ASN A 27 2.97 -3.36 15.89
CA ASN A 27 3.98 -4.33 15.45
C ASN A 27 3.38 -5.50 14.65
N PHE A 28 2.16 -5.95 14.98
CA PHE A 28 1.45 -6.97 14.19
C PHE A 28 1.02 -6.45 12.81
N ILE A 29 0.55 -5.21 12.74
CA ILE A 29 0.21 -4.56 11.47
C ILE A 29 1.47 -4.33 10.63
N ALA A 30 2.59 -3.90 11.22
CA ALA A 30 3.86 -3.73 10.52
C ALA A 30 4.44 -5.06 10.01
N ALA A 31 4.36 -6.15 10.78
CA ALA A 31 4.85 -7.46 10.38
C ALA A 31 3.98 -8.16 9.32
N ALA A 32 2.66 -7.96 9.34
CA ALA A 32 1.74 -8.47 8.31
C ALA A 32 1.87 -7.73 6.95
N VAL A 33 2.50 -6.55 6.96
CA VAL A 33 2.58 -5.62 5.85
C VAL A 33 3.77 -5.88 4.92
N THR A 34 4.78 -6.63 5.35
CA THR A 34 6.07 -6.75 4.64
C THR A 34 6.28 -8.06 3.90
N ALA A 35 5.41 -9.06 4.08
CA ALA A 35 5.53 -10.29 3.32
C ALA A 35 5.12 -10.09 1.85
N GLY A 36 6.11 -10.10 0.96
CA GLY A 36 5.92 -9.98 -0.47
C GLY A 36 6.08 -11.31 -1.21
N VAL A 37 5.67 -11.34 -2.47
CA VAL A 37 5.93 -12.45 -3.38
C VAL A 37 6.72 -11.93 -4.58
N CYS A 38 7.82 -12.59 -4.88
CA CYS A 38 8.59 -12.38 -6.10
C CYS A 38 8.34 -13.55 -7.05
N LEU A 39 7.72 -13.26 -8.18
CA LEU A 39 7.57 -14.20 -9.29
C LEU A 39 8.76 -14.02 -10.24
N MET A 40 9.49 -15.09 -10.52
CA MET A 40 10.63 -15.09 -11.45
C MET A 40 10.32 -15.98 -12.65
N ARG A 41 10.66 -15.50 -13.85
CA ARG A 41 10.49 -16.25 -15.10
C ARG A 41 11.47 -17.43 -15.16
N ASN A 42 10.97 -18.64 -15.44
CA ASN A 42 11.78 -19.85 -15.53
C ASN A 42 12.90 -19.70 -16.57
N ALA A 43 12.57 -19.29 -17.80
CA ALA A 43 13.56 -19.13 -18.87
C ALA A 43 14.67 -18.12 -18.51
N TRP A 44 14.33 -17.00 -17.82
CA TRP A 44 15.34 -16.04 -17.37
C TRP A 44 16.30 -16.66 -16.34
N LYS A 45 15.78 -17.49 -15.41
CA LYS A 45 16.60 -18.21 -14.44
C LYS A 45 17.60 -19.15 -15.11
N GLU A 46 17.17 -19.85 -16.16
CA GLU A 46 18.01 -20.82 -16.88
C GLU A 46 19.20 -20.15 -17.58
N ASP A 47 19.04 -18.89 -17.97
CA ASP A 47 20.10 -18.08 -18.61
C ASP A 47 21.11 -17.49 -17.60
N GLN A 48 20.89 -17.66 -16.27
CA GLN A 48 21.74 -17.06 -15.25
C GLN A 48 22.69 -18.05 -14.60
N HIS A 49 23.83 -17.55 -14.11
CA HIS A 49 24.75 -18.36 -13.33
C HIS A 49 24.12 -18.81 -11.99
N PRO A 50 24.30 -20.08 -11.56
CA PRO A 50 23.70 -20.61 -10.33
C PRO A 50 24.02 -19.79 -9.05
N SER A 51 25.23 -19.22 -8.95
CA SER A 51 25.59 -18.37 -7.80
C SER A 51 24.73 -17.12 -7.69
N PHE A 52 24.38 -16.51 -8.84
CA PHE A 52 23.51 -15.34 -8.85
C PHE A 52 22.07 -15.70 -8.47
N ILE A 53 21.56 -16.85 -8.90
CA ILE A 53 20.25 -17.35 -8.44
C ILE A 53 20.24 -17.62 -6.93
N ASN A 54 21.33 -18.16 -6.39
CA ASN A 54 21.46 -18.35 -4.93
C ASN A 54 21.49 -17.01 -4.18
N PHE A 55 22.24 -16.02 -4.68
CA PHE A 55 22.20 -14.64 -4.15
C PHE A 55 20.78 -14.09 -4.12
N ILE A 56 20.05 -14.17 -5.24
CA ILE A 56 18.66 -13.72 -5.35
C ILE A 56 17.77 -14.37 -4.29
N SER A 57 17.87 -15.70 -4.14
CA SER A 57 17.04 -16.46 -3.18
C SER A 57 17.32 -16.04 -1.75
N THR A 58 18.60 -15.89 -1.39
CA THR A 58 19.03 -15.47 -0.04
C THR A 58 18.60 -14.03 0.23
N PHE A 59 18.82 -13.13 -0.73
CA PHE A 59 18.46 -11.71 -0.61
C PHE A 59 16.94 -11.50 -0.46
N LEU A 60 16.13 -12.23 -1.23
CA LEU A 60 14.67 -12.18 -1.13
C LEU A 60 14.19 -12.67 0.24
N SER A 61 14.73 -13.77 0.74
CA SER A 61 14.39 -14.30 2.07
C SER A 61 14.73 -13.30 3.17
N ALA A 62 15.90 -12.66 3.10
CA ALA A 62 16.31 -11.62 4.04
C ALA A 62 15.41 -10.37 3.99
N ASN A 63 14.77 -10.10 2.85
CA ASN A 63 13.85 -8.98 2.65
C ASN A 63 12.37 -9.38 2.72
N SER A 64 12.03 -10.51 3.33
CA SER A 64 10.66 -10.99 3.53
C SER A 64 9.85 -11.21 2.24
N PHE A 65 10.54 -11.57 1.14
CA PHE A 65 9.89 -11.99 -0.10
C PHE A 65 9.96 -13.50 -0.27
N ARG A 66 8.85 -14.12 -0.67
CA ARG A 66 8.80 -15.50 -1.11
C ARG A 66 9.06 -15.57 -2.62
N LEU A 67 10.07 -16.33 -3.04
CA LEU A 67 10.39 -16.57 -4.46
C LEU A 67 9.55 -17.72 -5.02
N ILE A 68 8.96 -17.50 -6.20
CA ILE A 68 8.20 -18.49 -6.96
C ILE A 68 8.63 -18.42 -8.42
N PHE A 69 8.91 -19.56 -9.03
CA PHE A 69 9.25 -19.68 -10.44
C PHE A 69 8.00 -19.97 -11.28
N VAL A 70 7.79 -19.19 -12.33
CA VAL A 70 6.56 -19.24 -13.16
C VAL A 70 6.84 -18.88 -14.62
N PRO A 71 6.04 -19.35 -15.58
CA PRO A 71 6.16 -18.98 -16.98
C PRO A 71 5.47 -17.61 -17.25
N ILE A 72 6.08 -16.51 -16.82
CA ILE A 72 5.58 -15.16 -17.01
C ILE A 72 6.30 -14.43 -18.15
N ALA A 73 5.68 -13.37 -18.71
CA ALA A 73 6.27 -12.58 -19.78
C ALA A 73 7.38 -11.61 -19.32
N PRO A 74 7.25 -10.85 -18.21
CA PRO A 74 8.37 -10.12 -17.62
C PRO A 74 9.35 -11.08 -16.93
N ASP A 75 10.57 -10.60 -16.61
CA ASP A 75 11.54 -11.46 -15.92
C ASP A 75 11.18 -11.60 -14.43
N PHE A 76 10.66 -10.51 -13.84
CA PHE A 76 10.20 -10.50 -12.45
C PHE A 76 8.88 -9.76 -12.29
N ILE A 77 8.03 -10.24 -11.38
CA ILE A 77 6.91 -9.50 -10.84
C ILE A 77 6.99 -9.54 -9.32
N PHE A 78 7.06 -8.38 -8.69
CA PHE A 78 6.98 -8.25 -7.25
C PHE A 78 5.57 -7.84 -6.83
N ASN A 79 4.98 -8.62 -5.94
CA ASN A 79 3.70 -8.30 -5.30
C ASN A 79 3.96 -7.93 -3.85
N CYS A 80 3.78 -6.66 -3.49
CA CYS A 80 4.00 -6.14 -2.16
C CYS A 80 2.92 -5.10 -1.82
N GLY A 81 2.33 -5.20 -0.63
CA GLY A 81 1.30 -4.26 -0.19
C GLY A 81 0.07 -4.17 -1.12
N GLY A 82 -0.27 -5.27 -1.82
CA GLY A 82 -1.37 -5.31 -2.80
C GLY A 82 -1.09 -4.52 -4.08
N LEU A 83 0.18 -4.27 -4.40
CA LEU A 83 0.64 -3.73 -5.67
C LEU A 83 1.57 -4.71 -6.37
N SER A 84 1.45 -4.76 -7.70
CA SER A 84 2.34 -5.51 -8.58
C SER A 84 3.26 -4.55 -9.33
N VAL A 85 4.56 -4.84 -9.30
CA VAL A 85 5.59 -4.13 -10.07
C VAL A 85 6.31 -5.12 -10.95
N ALA A 86 6.33 -4.89 -12.24
CA ALA A 86 6.97 -5.77 -13.22
C ALA A 86 8.32 -5.23 -13.66
N PHE A 87 9.27 -6.14 -13.91
CA PHE A 87 10.61 -5.80 -14.33
C PHE A 87 11.05 -6.66 -15.52
N ILE A 88 11.76 -6.03 -16.46
CA ILE A 88 12.74 -6.70 -17.32
C ILE A 88 14.10 -6.48 -16.67
N PHE A 89 14.90 -7.53 -16.57
CA PHE A 89 16.27 -7.45 -16.08
C PHE A 89 17.26 -7.94 -17.13
N VAL A 90 17.96 -6.99 -17.74
CA VAL A 90 18.98 -7.23 -18.74
C VAL A 90 20.34 -7.30 -18.05
N THR A 91 20.85 -8.49 -17.86
CA THR A 91 22.17 -8.74 -17.19
C THR A 91 23.34 -8.60 -18.17
N ASN A 92 23.08 -8.65 -19.48
CA ASN A 92 24.08 -8.45 -20.53
C ASN A 92 23.49 -7.54 -21.61
N TRP A 93 24.08 -6.36 -21.81
CA TRP A 93 23.69 -5.41 -22.82
C TRP A 93 24.52 -5.60 -24.07
N ASP A 94 23.92 -6.10 -25.15
CA ASP A 94 24.55 -6.19 -26.48
C ASP A 94 24.26 -4.93 -27.29
N CYS A 95 25.30 -4.09 -27.49
CA CYS A 95 25.21 -2.84 -28.22
C CYS A 95 24.75 -3.02 -29.68
N ASN A 96 24.98 -4.19 -30.27
CA ASN A 96 24.66 -4.48 -31.67
C ASN A 96 23.24 -5.04 -31.83
N ASN A 97 22.63 -5.54 -30.78
CA ASN A 97 21.34 -6.24 -30.87
C ASN A 97 20.33 -5.72 -29.81
N VAL A 98 20.03 -4.44 -29.85
CA VAL A 98 19.12 -3.78 -28.89
C VAL A 98 17.62 -3.93 -29.23
N ALA A 99 17.30 -4.14 -30.50
CA ALA A 99 15.92 -4.14 -31.00
C ALA A 99 15.00 -5.17 -30.30
N PRO A 100 15.41 -6.42 -29.99
CA PRO A 100 14.60 -7.40 -29.29
C PRO A 100 14.20 -6.91 -27.90
N ILE A 101 15.10 -6.22 -27.18
CA ILE A 101 14.83 -5.68 -25.84
C ILE A 101 13.74 -4.61 -25.92
N PHE A 102 13.86 -3.64 -26.84
CA PHE A 102 12.85 -2.58 -27.00
C PHE A 102 11.49 -3.11 -27.48
N ASN A 103 11.47 -4.12 -28.34
CA ASN A 103 10.23 -4.79 -28.75
C ASN A 103 9.54 -5.47 -27.55
N ARG A 104 10.30 -6.12 -26.66
CA ARG A 104 9.78 -6.71 -25.44
C ARG A 104 9.28 -5.65 -24.48
N VAL A 105 10.03 -4.56 -24.30
CA VAL A 105 9.63 -3.39 -23.50
C VAL A 105 8.31 -2.81 -23.97
N LYS A 106 8.14 -2.62 -25.30
CA LYS A 106 6.90 -2.10 -25.89
C LYS A 106 5.69 -2.95 -25.52
N LYS A 107 5.81 -4.28 -25.65
CA LYS A 107 4.71 -5.21 -25.32
C LYS A 107 4.33 -5.17 -23.83
N LEU A 108 5.33 -5.20 -22.94
CA LEU A 108 5.11 -5.29 -21.51
C LEU A 108 4.65 -3.97 -20.89
N LYS A 109 5.12 -2.84 -21.40
CA LYS A 109 4.69 -1.52 -20.92
C LYS A 109 3.17 -1.30 -21.07
N MET A 110 2.56 -1.88 -22.09
CA MET A 110 1.11 -1.79 -22.29
C MET A 110 0.32 -2.68 -21.32
N GLN A 111 0.95 -3.70 -20.73
CA GLN A 111 0.30 -4.67 -19.85
C GLN A 111 0.42 -4.33 -18.35
N PHE A 112 1.47 -3.59 -17.99
CA PHE A 112 1.80 -3.30 -16.61
C PHE A 112 1.85 -1.79 -16.34
N ALA A 113 1.01 -1.32 -15.41
CA ALA A 113 0.96 0.08 -15.01
C ALA A 113 2.26 0.53 -14.31
N ARG A 114 2.94 -0.39 -13.61
CA ARG A 114 4.24 -0.18 -12.97
C ARG A 114 5.24 -1.13 -13.57
N PHE A 115 6.07 -0.60 -14.46
CA PHE A 115 7.00 -1.37 -15.24
C PHE A 115 8.34 -0.66 -15.37
N TYR A 116 9.41 -1.39 -15.06
CA TYR A 116 10.79 -0.91 -15.08
C TYR A 116 11.68 -1.85 -15.88
N VAL A 117 12.71 -1.28 -16.47
CA VAL A 117 13.75 -2.03 -17.19
C VAL A 117 15.07 -1.79 -16.48
N VAL A 118 15.58 -2.79 -15.76
CA VAL A 118 16.88 -2.74 -15.09
C VAL A 118 17.91 -3.30 -16.04
N ILE A 119 19.02 -2.58 -16.21
CA ILE A 119 20.06 -2.94 -17.17
C ILE A 119 21.43 -2.84 -16.52
N THR A 120 22.20 -3.92 -16.60
CA THR A 120 23.60 -3.93 -16.16
C THR A 120 24.50 -3.37 -17.26
N LEU A 121 25.23 -2.31 -16.93
CA LEU A 121 26.12 -1.57 -17.84
C LEU A 121 27.47 -1.31 -17.15
N PRO A 122 28.37 -2.29 -17.11
CA PRO A 122 29.68 -2.14 -16.47
C PRO A 122 30.61 -1.20 -17.23
N ALA A 123 30.43 -1.03 -18.55
CA ALA A 123 31.27 -0.21 -19.38
C ALA A 123 30.59 1.07 -19.89
N LYS A 124 31.36 2.13 -20.06
CA LYS A 124 30.87 3.42 -20.56
C LYS A 124 30.26 3.32 -21.96
N GLU A 125 30.84 2.53 -22.83
CA GLU A 125 30.38 2.31 -24.21
C GLU A 125 28.97 1.71 -24.24
N GLN A 126 28.66 0.82 -23.27
CA GLN A 126 27.32 0.24 -23.11
C GLN A 126 26.32 1.28 -22.65
N PHE A 127 26.72 2.19 -21.75
CA PHE A 127 25.88 3.29 -21.31
C PHE A 127 25.58 4.27 -22.43
N ASP A 128 26.58 4.64 -23.24
CA ASP A 128 26.41 5.51 -24.42
C ASP A 128 25.48 4.85 -25.46
N SER A 129 25.63 3.54 -25.67
CA SER A 129 24.75 2.75 -26.53
C SER A 129 23.30 2.73 -26.01
N LEU A 130 23.11 2.58 -24.71
CA LEU A 130 21.77 2.66 -24.09
C LEU A 130 21.13 4.03 -24.35
N ILE A 131 21.87 5.12 -24.13
CA ILE A 131 21.35 6.49 -24.32
C ILE A 131 20.93 6.69 -25.78
N GLN A 132 21.77 6.32 -26.76
CA GLN A 132 21.44 6.43 -28.19
C GLN A 132 20.17 5.58 -28.51
N SER A 133 20.12 4.36 -28.02
CA SER A 133 18.98 3.45 -28.23
C SER A 133 17.72 3.96 -27.59
N TYR A 134 17.81 4.57 -26.41
CA TYR A 134 16.67 5.18 -25.72
C TYR A 134 16.07 6.34 -26.53
N PHE A 135 16.89 7.22 -27.08
CA PHE A 135 16.38 8.29 -27.94
C PHE A 135 15.76 7.75 -29.24
N LYS A 136 16.35 6.71 -29.81
CA LYS A 136 15.85 6.10 -31.04
C LYS A 136 14.54 5.33 -30.85
N PHE A 137 14.43 4.51 -29.82
CA PHE A 137 13.32 3.57 -29.61
C PHE A 137 12.46 3.93 -28.40
N GLY A 138 13.07 4.36 -27.29
CA GLY A 138 12.37 4.58 -26.02
C GLY A 138 11.38 5.73 -26.09
N MET A 139 11.69 6.80 -26.81
CA MET A 139 10.80 7.93 -27.02
C MET A 139 9.52 7.52 -27.76
N VAL A 140 9.64 6.67 -28.76
CA VAL A 140 8.50 6.15 -29.55
C VAL A 140 7.61 5.23 -28.71
N ILE A 141 8.20 4.49 -27.77
CA ILE A 141 7.47 3.57 -26.88
C ILE A 141 6.75 4.32 -25.73
N GLY A 142 6.91 5.64 -25.61
CA GLY A 142 6.32 6.46 -24.57
C GLY A 142 7.14 6.48 -23.29
N LYS A 143 8.44 6.64 -23.41
CA LYS A 143 9.40 6.88 -22.31
C LYS A 143 9.34 5.81 -21.19
N PRO A 144 9.69 4.55 -21.48
CA PRO A 144 9.78 3.52 -20.44
C PRO A 144 10.85 3.89 -19.41
N THR A 145 10.66 3.47 -18.16
CA THR A 145 11.63 3.76 -17.11
C THR A 145 12.77 2.76 -17.13
N PHE A 146 13.95 3.22 -17.54
CA PHE A 146 15.19 2.45 -17.48
C PHE A 146 15.97 2.77 -16.22
N VAL A 147 16.53 1.74 -15.60
CA VAL A 147 17.33 1.83 -14.37
C VAL A 147 18.71 1.23 -14.68
N PRO A 148 19.70 2.04 -15.09
CA PRO A 148 21.05 1.56 -15.30
C PRO A 148 21.73 1.22 -13.97
N VAL A 149 22.51 0.14 -13.96
CA VAL A 149 23.29 -0.33 -12.81
C VAL A 149 24.66 -0.83 -13.27
N GLN A 150 25.63 -0.89 -12.36
CA GLN A 150 26.99 -1.35 -12.70
C GLN A 150 27.10 -2.87 -12.73
N ASP A 151 26.41 -3.55 -11.82
CA ASP A 151 26.44 -5.00 -11.68
C ASP A 151 25.04 -5.57 -11.45
N SER A 152 24.93 -6.88 -11.61
CA SER A 152 23.65 -7.58 -11.51
C SER A 152 23.12 -7.64 -10.06
N GLU A 153 23.98 -7.74 -9.06
CA GLU A 153 23.57 -7.79 -7.64
C GLU A 153 22.96 -6.46 -7.23
N MET A 154 23.63 -5.35 -7.53
CA MET A 154 23.09 -3.98 -7.32
C MET A 154 21.77 -3.79 -8.08
N GLY A 155 21.65 -4.34 -9.30
CA GLY A 155 20.42 -4.29 -10.09
C GLY A 155 19.28 -4.98 -9.37
N PHE A 156 19.52 -6.15 -8.85
CA PHE A 156 18.51 -6.90 -8.11
C PHE A 156 18.11 -6.21 -6.80
N GLU A 157 19.07 -5.69 -6.04
CA GLU A 157 18.78 -4.88 -4.85
C GLU A 157 17.89 -3.67 -5.15
N LYS A 158 18.16 -2.96 -6.26
CA LYS A 158 17.33 -1.82 -6.68
C LYS A 158 15.90 -2.26 -7.01
N MET A 159 15.70 -3.42 -7.66
CA MET A 159 14.35 -3.95 -7.93
C MET A 159 13.58 -4.19 -6.63
N VAL A 160 14.20 -4.81 -5.64
CA VAL A 160 13.58 -5.05 -4.33
C VAL A 160 13.24 -3.73 -3.64
N LYS A 161 14.15 -2.74 -3.65
CA LYS A 161 13.89 -1.40 -3.08
C LYS A 161 12.72 -0.68 -3.76
N ILE A 162 12.62 -0.75 -5.08
CA ILE A 162 11.49 -0.18 -5.85
C ILE A 162 10.17 -0.88 -5.50
N ALA A 163 10.19 -2.21 -5.37
CA ALA A 163 9.02 -2.99 -4.98
C ALA A 163 8.52 -2.64 -3.58
N HIS A 164 9.41 -2.58 -2.59
CA HIS A 164 9.10 -2.16 -1.23
C HIS A 164 8.53 -0.75 -1.15
N SER A 165 9.21 0.22 -1.76
CA SER A 165 8.75 1.62 -1.77
C SER A 165 7.36 1.75 -2.38
N SER A 166 7.08 0.98 -3.43
CA SER A 166 5.75 0.96 -4.06
C SER A 166 4.67 0.40 -3.13
N GLY A 167 4.97 -0.65 -2.37
CA GLY A 167 4.07 -1.27 -1.41
C GLY A 167 3.77 -0.36 -0.22
N VAL A 168 4.81 0.21 0.39
CA VAL A 168 4.70 1.14 1.53
C VAL A 168 3.87 2.36 1.16
N TYR A 169 4.15 2.99 0.03
CA TYR A 169 3.39 4.17 -0.44
C TYR A 169 1.89 3.90 -0.58
N LYS A 170 1.50 2.72 -1.09
CA LYS A 170 0.08 2.37 -1.18
C LYS A 170 -0.57 2.22 0.19
N GLN A 171 0.13 1.61 1.14
CA GLN A 171 -0.40 1.39 2.48
C GLN A 171 -0.54 2.68 3.26
N GLU A 172 0.43 3.59 3.15
CA GLU A 172 0.32 4.93 3.73
C GLU A 172 -0.92 5.66 3.20
N ARG A 173 -1.15 5.64 1.88
CA ARG A 173 -2.35 6.25 1.29
C ARG A 173 -3.65 5.61 1.76
N ILE A 174 -3.69 4.28 1.91
CA ILE A 174 -4.86 3.59 2.45
C ILE A 174 -5.04 3.96 3.93
N GLY A 175 -3.96 3.99 4.71
CA GLY A 175 -3.97 4.39 6.11
C GLY A 175 -4.48 5.83 6.31
N GLU A 176 -4.02 6.77 5.49
CA GLU A 176 -4.50 8.16 5.51
C GLU A 176 -5.99 8.26 5.15
N LYS A 177 -6.42 7.54 4.12
CA LYS A 177 -7.83 7.51 3.72
C LYS A 177 -8.71 6.95 4.84
N LEU A 178 -8.31 5.83 5.45
CA LEU A 178 -9.04 5.23 6.57
C LEU A 178 -9.07 6.15 7.81
N LYS A 179 -7.96 6.85 8.11
CA LYS A 179 -7.91 7.85 9.18
C LYS A 179 -8.87 9.01 8.90
N ALA A 180 -8.92 9.50 7.67
CA ALA A 180 -9.83 10.56 7.26
C ALA A 180 -11.30 10.10 7.35
N GLU A 181 -11.63 8.91 6.85
CA GLU A 181 -12.98 8.32 6.96
C GLU A 181 -13.39 8.11 8.41
N ARG A 182 -12.48 7.57 9.26
CA ARG A 182 -12.72 7.42 10.71
C ARG A 182 -12.99 8.77 11.37
N LYS A 183 -12.20 9.80 11.04
CA LYS A 183 -12.40 11.16 11.57
C LYS A 183 -13.78 11.72 11.19
N GLN A 184 -14.21 11.52 9.95
CA GLN A 184 -15.54 11.94 9.49
C GLN A 184 -16.65 11.17 10.24
N LEU A 185 -16.47 9.86 10.45
CA LEU A 185 -17.43 9.03 11.15
C LEU A 185 -17.57 9.46 12.61
N VAL A 186 -16.45 9.72 13.30
CA VAL A 186 -16.43 10.21 14.70
C VAL A 186 -17.06 11.59 14.80
N GLN A 187 -16.78 12.48 13.85
CA GLN A 187 -17.43 13.81 13.80
C GLN A 187 -18.94 13.68 13.59
N GLY A 188 -19.37 12.79 12.70
CA GLY A 188 -20.80 12.52 12.48
C GLY A 188 -21.47 11.92 13.71
N MET A 189 -20.82 11.00 14.42
CA MET A 189 -21.32 10.42 15.66
C MET A 189 -21.46 11.46 16.76
N ASN A 190 -20.44 12.31 16.97
CA ASN A 190 -20.49 13.41 17.95
C ASN A 190 -21.57 14.41 17.61
N PHE A 191 -21.76 14.71 16.34
CA PHE A 191 -22.83 15.57 15.86
C PHE A 191 -24.21 14.98 16.17
N TYR A 192 -24.42 13.69 15.88
CA TYR A 192 -25.65 12.98 16.20
C TYR A 192 -25.94 12.95 17.69
N LEU A 193 -24.93 12.69 18.53
CA LEU A 193 -25.08 12.67 19.99
C LEU A 193 -25.51 14.04 20.53
N LYS A 194 -24.90 15.12 20.06
CA LYS A 194 -25.32 16.49 20.44
C LYS A 194 -26.76 16.79 20.03
N LEU A 195 -27.14 16.42 18.81
CA LEU A 195 -28.47 16.59 18.30
C LEU A 195 -29.52 15.78 19.12
N SER A 196 -29.17 14.54 19.44
CA SER A 196 -30.01 13.66 20.26
C SER A 196 -30.13 14.14 21.71
N GLN A 197 -29.11 14.71 22.31
CA GLN A 197 -29.15 15.30 23.64
C GLN A 197 -30.00 16.58 23.66
N ALA A 198 -29.97 17.40 22.62
CA ALA A 198 -30.69 18.67 22.58
C ALA A 198 -32.18 18.52 22.19
N ILE A 199 -32.50 17.61 21.26
CA ILE A 199 -33.86 17.49 20.71
C ILE A 199 -34.55 16.20 21.16
N GLY A 200 -33.76 15.16 21.56
CA GLY A 200 -34.26 13.87 22.01
C GLY A 200 -34.11 12.78 20.95
N SER A 201 -35.15 11.98 20.72
CA SER A 201 -35.10 10.81 19.87
C SER A 201 -34.92 11.14 18.37
N VAL A 202 -34.45 10.15 17.59
CA VAL A 202 -34.38 10.24 16.12
C VAL A 202 -35.71 10.70 15.50
N GLN A 203 -36.82 10.23 16.07
CA GLN A 203 -38.14 10.61 15.63
C GLN A 203 -38.45 12.09 15.93
N ALA A 204 -38.02 12.62 17.05
CA ALA A 204 -38.14 14.04 17.38
C ALA A 204 -37.28 14.90 16.45
N ILE A 205 -36.05 14.48 16.18
CA ILE A 205 -35.15 15.16 15.24
C ILE A 205 -35.73 15.18 13.81
N ALA A 206 -36.33 14.07 13.38
CA ALA A 206 -36.97 13.98 12.05
C ALA A 206 -38.20 14.90 11.89
N LYS A 207 -38.88 15.21 12.98
CA LYS A 207 -40.03 16.11 13.00
C LYS A 207 -39.65 17.58 13.28
N ALA A 208 -38.47 17.83 13.83
CA ALA A 208 -38.02 19.17 14.21
C ALA A 208 -37.87 20.08 12.97
N SER A 209 -38.35 21.32 13.10
CA SER A 209 -38.12 22.34 12.07
C SER A 209 -36.67 22.85 12.13
N LYS A 210 -36.22 23.52 11.08
CA LYS A 210 -34.90 24.16 11.03
C LYS A 210 -34.73 25.15 12.22
N GLU A 211 -35.74 25.91 12.53
CA GLU A 211 -35.76 26.87 13.61
C GLU A 211 -35.63 26.19 14.96
N GLN A 212 -36.35 25.09 15.20
CA GLN A 212 -36.23 24.29 16.41
C GLN A 212 -34.85 23.67 16.59
N ILE A 213 -34.20 23.26 15.49
CA ILE A 213 -32.84 22.76 15.53
C ILE A 213 -31.86 23.87 15.90
N LEU A 214 -32.02 25.07 15.36
CA LEU A 214 -31.18 26.24 15.67
C LEU A 214 -31.34 26.73 17.10
N GLU A 215 -32.55 26.74 17.64
CA GLU A 215 -32.84 27.18 19.02
C GLU A 215 -32.26 26.23 20.08
N ASN A 216 -32.22 24.94 19.78
CA ASN A 216 -31.79 23.92 20.73
C ASN A 216 -30.36 23.44 20.55
N THR A 217 -29.64 23.93 19.52
CA THR A 217 -28.27 23.51 19.21
C THR A 217 -27.39 24.67 18.75
N ASP A 218 -26.08 24.57 18.97
CA ASP A 218 -25.08 25.54 18.45
C ASP A 218 -24.74 25.29 16.97
N LEU A 219 -25.67 24.79 16.18
CA LEU A 219 -25.43 24.49 14.77
C LEU A 219 -25.53 25.75 13.91
N SER A 220 -24.68 25.82 12.88
CA SER A 220 -24.84 26.85 11.85
C SER A 220 -26.12 26.60 11.05
N THR A 221 -26.69 27.69 10.50
CA THR A 221 -27.89 27.66 9.67
C THR A 221 -27.85 26.63 8.55
N ASP A 222 -26.67 26.49 7.88
CA ASP A 222 -26.47 25.51 6.79
C ASP A 222 -26.54 24.08 7.28
N LYS A 223 -25.99 23.80 8.46
CA LYS A 223 -26.03 22.46 9.05
C LYS A 223 -27.42 22.09 9.54
N ALA A 224 -28.14 23.01 10.15
CA ALA A 224 -29.53 22.80 10.58
C ALA A 224 -30.44 22.52 9.37
N GLU A 225 -30.27 23.27 8.28
CA GLU A 225 -30.99 23.02 7.04
C GLU A 225 -30.66 21.67 6.42
N MET A 226 -29.37 21.30 6.39
CA MET A 226 -28.92 19.99 5.90
C MET A 226 -29.57 18.84 6.66
N VAL A 227 -29.63 18.91 7.99
CA VAL A 227 -30.29 17.89 8.85
C VAL A 227 -31.77 17.80 8.54
N SER A 228 -32.46 18.96 8.51
CA SER A 228 -33.90 19.01 8.25
C SER A 228 -34.23 18.45 6.85
N ARG A 229 -33.45 18.78 5.83
CA ARG A 229 -33.62 18.25 4.47
C ARG A 229 -33.30 16.77 4.35
N PHE A 230 -32.21 16.32 4.98
CA PHE A 230 -31.78 14.92 4.96
C PHE A 230 -32.88 13.98 5.48
N LEU A 231 -33.59 14.36 6.52
CA LEU A 231 -34.60 13.54 7.16
C LEU A 231 -35.98 13.63 6.49
N ARG A 232 -36.22 14.65 5.64
CA ARG A 232 -37.52 14.91 5.00
C ARG A 232 -37.57 14.68 3.51
N ASP A 233 -36.39 14.73 2.81
CA ASP A 233 -36.34 14.58 1.38
C ASP A 233 -35.82 13.19 0.98
N PRO A 234 -36.71 12.28 0.52
CA PRO A 234 -36.28 10.93 0.11
C PRO A 234 -35.34 10.92 -1.09
N LYS A 235 -35.28 11.99 -1.88
CA LYS A 235 -34.33 12.11 -3.01
C LYS A 235 -32.89 12.20 -2.57
N PHE A 236 -32.61 12.60 -1.33
CA PHE A 236 -31.25 12.65 -0.77
C PHE A 236 -30.62 11.24 -0.66
N TYR A 237 -31.44 10.20 -0.54
CA TYR A 237 -30.99 8.80 -0.44
C TYR A 237 -30.82 8.12 -1.80
N LEU A 238 -31.46 8.68 -2.87
CA LEU A 238 -31.55 8.01 -4.17
C LEU A 238 -30.54 8.47 -5.21
N CYS A 239 -29.82 9.57 -4.95
CA CYS A 239 -28.79 10.09 -5.84
C CYS A 239 -27.50 10.40 -5.06
N PRO A 240 -26.63 9.43 -4.79
CA PRO A 240 -25.28 9.76 -4.38
C PRO A 240 -24.60 10.46 -5.56
N LYS A 241 -24.23 11.76 -5.38
CA LYS A 241 -23.32 12.42 -6.31
C LYS A 241 -21.96 11.72 -6.17
N ILE A 242 -21.69 10.81 -7.11
CA ILE A 242 -20.37 10.26 -7.34
C ILE A 242 -19.60 11.38 -8.06
N ASN A 243 -18.75 12.09 -7.33
CA ASN A 243 -17.69 12.95 -7.87
C ASN A 243 -16.41 12.16 -8.00
#